data_76a4e7dc6308f56eb4fa588076e18a3c
#
_entry.id   76a4e7dc6308f56eb4fa588076e18a3c
#
_cell.length_a   1.000
_cell.length_b   1.000
_cell.length_c   1.000
_cell.angle_alpha   90.00
_cell.angle_beta   90.00
_cell.angle_gamma   90.00
#
_symmetry.space_group_name_H-M   'P 1'
#
loop_
_entity.id
_entity.type
_entity.pdbx_description
1 polymer ?
#
loop_
_entity_poly.entity_id
_entity_poly.type
_entity_poly.pdbx_seq_one_letter_code
_entity_poly.pdbx_strand_id
1 'polypeptide(L)'
;MSIGHRDVIDRMSLLVRTVPDDGTEYEVWRAGHQVRDAPPLARQASDELDKTIGSVSVRHEVFVTVSGREDALRKPAAAAGGGVAGRAFVLYRVLDGLEDPLKALGAQTVQWLSGAGMAEAIRTGFNPASAAVLTTGHLTSSAAGLPLAAAGPTQAPPASPRAYTHDAFTTVSYTVLMPEAGTVFGSLGPLLAVKTAGERRCLAIHYEVMDARRALRAVQGNRFRANVMTDWKSSKGFATTAADEREATGAKAQERAVAAGHSIVRYAVAAAVTVPRHWNVEDHAARLEHDAAGRFRLLRLELAQDSTFVSACLPVGIGLPRLRVGVL
;
A
#
# COMPACT_ATOMS: atom_id res chain seq x y z
N MET A 1 10.11 4.90 -15.93
CA MET A 1 11.36 4.56 -15.21
C MET A 1 12.49 4.52 -16.23
N SER A 2 13.55 5.29 -16.02
CA SER A 2 14.75 5.26 -16.89
C SER A 2 15.47 3.91 -16.74
N ILE A 3 16.26 3.53 -17.75
CA ILE A 3 16.99 2.26 -17.79
C ILE A 3 17.87 2.04 -16.54
N GLY A 4 18.46 3.11 -15.98
CA GLY A 4 19.33 3.03 -14.79
C GLY A 4 18.64 2.71 -13.46
N HIS A 5 17.33 2.87 -13.36
CA HIS A 5 16.56 2.53 -12.15
C HIS A 5 16.10 1.07 -12.14
N ARG A 6 15.98 0.42 -13.31
CA ARG A 6 15.49 -0.96 -13.45
C ARG A 6 16.44 -2.01 -12.89
N ASP A 7 17.73 -1.69 -12.81
CA ASP A 7 18.74 -2.62 -12.32
C ASP A 7 18.81 -2.66 -10.78
N VAL A 8 18.28 -1.63 -10.12
CA VAL A 8 18.37 -1.46 -8.66
C VAL A 8 17.04 -1.73 -7.98
N ILE A 9 15.93 -1.25 -8.56
CA ILE A 9 14.58 -1.41 -8.01
C ILE A 9 13.88 -2.57 -8.72
N ASP A 10 13.44 -3.56 -7.97
CA ASP A 10 12.62 -4.66 -8.46
C ASP A 10 11.16 -4.59 -8.01
N ARG A 11 10.87 -3.81 -6.97
CA ARG A 11 9.52 -3.65 -6.45
C ARG A 11 9.20 -2.21 -6.09
N MET A 12 7.96 -1.83 -6.33
CA MET A 12 7.36 -0.58 -5.85
C MET A 12 6.03 -0.93 -5.18
N SER A 13 5.74 -0.28 -4.07
CA SER A 13 4.47 -0.43 -3.37
C SER A 13 3.84 0.93 -3.16
N LEU A 14 2.55 1.03 -3.46
CA LEU A 14 1.71 2.16 -3.12
C LEU A 14 0.79 1.74 -1.99
N LEU A 15 0.91 2.37 -0.84
CA LEU A 15 0.03 2.16 0.30
C LEU A 15 -0.79 3.43 0.54
N VAL A 16 -2.09 3.29 0.58
CA VAL A 16 -3.02 4.31 1.05
C VAL A 16 -3.65 3.80 2.33
N ARG A 17 -3.56 4.57 3.39
CA ARG A 17 -4.22 4.24 4.65
C ARG A 17 -5.06 5.42 5.14
N THR A 18 -6.21 5.12 5.67
CA THR A 18 -7.04 6.11 6.33
C THR A 18 -6.55 6.31 7.76
N VAL A 19 -6.45 7.55 8.16
CA VAL A 19 -6.14 7.93 9.54
C VAL A 19 -7.32 8.75 10.03
N PRO A 20 -7.93 8.40 11.18
CA PRO A 20 -8.93 9.25 11.79
C PRO A 20 -8.32 10.63 12.01
N ASP A 21 -9.00 11.66 11.53
CA ASP A 21 -8.65 13.03 11.83
C ASP A 21 -9.31 13.38 13.16
N ASP A 22 -8.51 13.43 14.20
CA ASP A 22 -8.96 13.75 15.57
C ASP A 22 -8.94 15.25 15.86
N GLY A 23 -8.62 16.07 14.83
CA GLY A 23 -8.53 17.52 14.99
C GLY A 23 -7.26 18.01 15.70
N THR A 24 -6.34 17.13 16.09
CA THR A 24 -5.12 17.50 16.84
C THR A 24 -4.32 18.60 16.17
N GLU A 25 -4.13 18.56 14.85
CA GLU A 25 -3.39 19.61 14.12
C GLU A 25 -4.10 20.96 14.23
N TYR A 26 -5.41 20.95 14.09
CA TYR A 26 -6.22 22.15 14.23
C TYR A 26 -6.22 22.70 15.66
N GLU A 27 -6.34 21.85 16.67
CA GLU A 27 -6.28 22.25 18.08
C GLU A 27 -4.94 22.90 18.45
N VAL A 28 -3.82 22.33 18.02
CA VAL A 28 -2.48 22.90 18.25
C VAL A 28 -2.32 24.22 17.51
N TRP A 29 -2.74 24.30 16.25
CA TRP A 29 -2.74 25.53 15.48
C TRP A 29 -3.60 26.61 16.17
N ARG A 30 -4.81 26.27 16.58
CA ARG A 30 -5.75 27.14 17.30
C ARG A 30 -5.13 27.68 18.59
N ALA A 31 -4.55 26.82 19.41
CA ALA A 31 -3.90 27.22 20.67
C ALA A 31 -2.79 28.26 20.45
N GLY A 32 -2.03 28.14 19.34
CA GLY A 32 -0.99 29.08 18.97
C GLY A 32 -1.48 30.40 18.37
N HIS A 33 -2.73 30.42 17.84
CA HIS A 33 -3.28 31.57 17.12
C HIS A 33 -4.51 32.19 17.81
N GLN A 34 -4.84 31.76 19.02
CA GLN A 34 -6.00 32.24 19.75
C GLN A 34 -5.82 33.69 20.18
N VAL A 35 -6.70 34.56 19.69
CA VAL A 35 -6.72 35.99 20.09
C VAL A 35 -7.48 36.13 21.42
N ARG A 36 -6.84 36.73 22.44
CA ARG A 36 -7.41 36.87 23.79
C ARG A 36 -8.80 37.54 23.80
N ASP A 37 -9.00 38.53 22.92
CA ASP A 37 -10.23 39.31 22.87
C ASP A 37 -11.06 39.00 21.60
N ALA A 38 -11.05 37.75 21.14
CA ALA A 38 -11.86 37.35 20.00
C ALA A 38 -13.38 37.61 20.28
N PRO A 39 -14.12 38.12 19.30
CA PRO A 39 -15.58 38.31 19.44
C PRO A 39 -16.28 37.00 19.82
N PRO A 40 -17.36 37.05 20.61
CA PRO A 40 -18.08 35.84 21.04
C PRO A 40 -18.50 34.94 19.87
N LEU A 41 -18.97 35.55 18.79
CA LEU A 41 -19.37 34.82 17.57
C LEU A 41 -18.21 34.06 16.93
N ALA A 42 -17.00 34.62 16.92
CA ALA A 42 -15.80 33.94 16.38
C ALA A 42 -15.38 32.76 17.26
N ARG A 43 -15.53 32.89 18.59
CA ARG A 43 -15.30 31.79 19.53
C ARG A 43 -16.33 30.66 19.33
N GLN A 44 -17.59 31.00 19.21
CA GLN A 44 -18.66 30.05 18.95
C GLN A 44 -18.42 29.30 17.61
N ALA A 45 -18.10 30.02 16.54
CA ALA A 45 -17.80 29.40 15.24
C ALA A 45 -16.61 28.44 15.31
N SER A 46 -15.57 28.79 16.06
CA SER A 46 -14.44 27.93 16.31
C SER A 46 -14.81 26.67 17.10
N ASP A 47 -15.65 26.80 18.14
CA ASP A 47 -16.09 25.65 18.92
C ASP A 47 -17.03 24.72 18.14
N GLU A 48 -17.84 25.26 17.22
CA GLU A 48 -18.65 24.46 16.30
C GLU A 48 -17.79 23.72 15.28
N LEU A 49 -16.71 24.36 14.78
CA LEU A 49 -15.75 23.75 13.88
C LEU A 49 -15.02 22.57 14.55
N ASP A 50 -14.60 22.73 15.81
CA ASP A 50 -13.99 21.64 16.60
C ASP A 50 -14.89 20.42 16.68
N LYS A 51 -16.17 20.62 16.98
CA LYS A 51 -17.16 19.53 17.04
C LYS A 51 -17.36 18.84 15.70
N THR A 52 -17.25 19.60 14.61
CA THR A 52 -17.43 19.07 13.24
C THR A 52 -16.21 18.29 12.77
N ILE A 53 -15.01 18.79 13.02
CA ILE A 53 -13.75 18.13 12.62
C ILE A 53 -13.59 16.80 13.36
N GLY A 54 -13.88 16.76 14.67
CA GLY A 54 -13.70 15.53 15.48
C GLY A 54 -14.71 14.42 15.18
N SER A 55 -15.78 14.67 14.41
CA SER A 55 -16.87 13.70 14.36
C SER A 55 -16.74 12.60 13.31
N VAL A 56 -16.18 12.83 12.12
CA VAL A 56 -16.09 11.81 11.03
C VAL A 56 -14.96 12.10 10.03
N SER A 57 -14.09 13.06 10.30
CA SER A 57 -13.03 13.42 9.35
C SER A 57 -11.99 12.31 9.26
N VAL A 58 -11.65 11.94 8.03
CA VAL A 58 -10.63 10.94 7.72
C VAL A 58 -9.66 11.56 6.74
N ARG A 59 -8.39 11.55 7.09
CA ARG A 59 -7.33 11.89 6.14
C ARG A 59 -6.72 10.62 5.54
N HIS A 60 -6.18 10.76 4.36
CA HIS A 60 -5.48 9.67 3.69
C HIS A 60 -3.98 9.95 3.72
N GLU A 61 -3.23 9.00 4.24
CA GLU A 61 -1.78 8.99 4.09
C GLU A 61 -1.40 8.09 2.91
N VAL A 62 -0.54 8.60 2.04
CA VAL A 62 -0.10 7.90 0.85
C VAL A 62 1.41 7.69 0.93
N PHE A 63 1.83 6.43 0.91
CA PHE A 63 3.23 6.06 0.91
C PHE A 63 3.59 5.36 -0.39
N VAL A 64 4.69 5.80 -1.00
CA VAL A 64 5.35 5.10 -2.09
C VAL A 64 6.64 4.49 -1.55
N THR A 65 6.71 3.17 -1.55
CA THR A 65 7.90 2.44 -1.10
C THR A 65 8.55 1.76 -2.28
N VAL A 66 9.84 1.99 -2.45
CA VAL A 66 10.66 1.30 -3.43
C VAL A 66 11.61 0.35 -2.71
N SER A 67 11.75 -0.85 -3.25
CA SER A 67 12.67 -1.86 -2.73
C SER A 67 13.42 -2.55 -3.86
N GLY A 68 14.62 -2.97 -3.55
CA GLY A 68 15.48 -3.69 -4.46
C GLY A 68 16.31 -4.72 -3.72
N ARG A 69 16.98 -5.59 -4.48
CA ARG A 69 17.83 -6.60 -3.89
C ARG A 69 19.21 -6.05 -3.59
N GLU A 70 19.78 -6.49 -2.49
CA GLU A 70 21.10 -6.04 -2.07
C GLU A 70 22.20 -6.39 -3.11
N ASP A 71 22.08 -7.55 -3.75
CA ASP A 71 23.03 -7.97 -4.80
C ASP A 71 23.03 -7.02 -6.00
N ALA A 72 21.88 -6.45 -6.35
CA ALA A 72 21.74 -5.45 -7.41
C ALA A 72 22.43 -4.11 -7.06
N LEU A 73 22.46 -3.76 -5.77
CA LEU A 73 23.15 -2.56 -5.28
C LEU A 73 24.68 -2.69 -5.21
N ARG A 74 25.21 -3.91 -5.12
CA ARG A 74 26.64 -4.14 -4.84
C ARG A 74 27.58 -3.47 -5.85
N LYS A 75 27.35 -3.66 -7.15
CA LYS A 75 28.19 -3.06 -8.19
C LYS A 75 28.08 -1.54 -8.27
N PRO A 76 26.87 -0.95 -8.33
CA PRO A 76 26.71 0.50 -8.31
C PRO A 76 27.29 1.15 -7.05
N ALA A 77 27.09 0.54 -5.88
CA ALA A 77 27.62 1.04 -4.62
C ALA A 77 29.16 1.02 -4.59
N ALA A 78 29.79 -0.05 -5.10
CA ALA A 78 31.26 -0.13 -5.21
C ALA A 78 31.81 0.98 -6.13
N ALA A 79 31.15 1.27 -7.25
CA ALA A 79 31.51 2.37 -8.15
C ALA A 79 31.33 3.75 -7.52
N ALA A 80 30.45 3.87 -6.52
CA ALA A 80 30.17 5.09 -5.78
C ALA A 80 30.98 5.23 -4.46
N GLY A 81 32.10 4.52 -4.34
CA GLY A 81 32.97 4.58 -3.17
C GLY A 81 32.78 3.44 -2.16
N GLY A 82 31.81 2.55 -2.39
CA GLY A 82 31.60 1.34 -1.58
C GLY A 82 30.96 1.60 -0.21
N GLY A 83 30.81 0.52 0.56
CA GLY A 83 30.28 0.57 1.91
C GLY A 83 28.86 1.12 2.04
N VAL A 84 28.52 1.64 3.20
CA VAL A 84 27.21 2.27 3.47
C VAL A 84 27.02 3.57 2.69
N ALA A 85 28.08 4.38 2.59
CA ALA A 85 28.04 5.65 1.88
C ALA A 85 27.76 5.46 0.38
N GLY A 86 28.44 4.50 -0.28
CA GLY A 86 28.17 4.19 -1.68
C GLY A 86 26.75 3.67 -1.92
N ARG A 87 26.21 2.86 -1.01
CA ARG A 87 24.82 2.40 -1.07
C ARG A 87 23.84 3.56 -0.92
N ALA A 88 24.06 4.43 0.08
CA ALA A 88 23.25 5.61 0.31
C ALA A 88 23.23 6.54 -0.91
N PHE A 89 24.39 6.79 -1.50
CA PHE A 89 24.50 7.61 -2.71
C PHE A 89 23.68 7.06 -3.88
N VAL A 90 23.76 5.73 -4.13
CA VAL A 90 22.98 5.10 -5.21
C VAL A 90 21.49 5.19 -4.93
N LEU A 91 21.05 4.92 -3.69
CA LEU A 91 19.64 5.03 -3.30
C LEU A 91 19.14 6.47 -3.43
N TYR A 92 19.93 7.46 -2.99
CA TYR A 92 19.57 8.87 -3.13
C TYR A 92 19.32 9.25 -4.59
N ARG A 93 20.20 8.85 -5.50
CA ARG A 93 20.02 9.09 -6.95
C ARG A 93 18.76 8.42 -7.51
N VAL A 94 18.42 7.25 -6.99
CA VAL A 94 17.20 6.54 -7.39
C VAL A 94 15.96 7.30 -6.93
N LEU A 95 15.94 7.76 -5.67
CA LEU A 95 14.83 8.51 -5.08
C LEU A 95 14.64 9.87 -5.78
N ASP A 96 15.74 10.59 -6.00
CA ASP A 96 15.75 11.86 -6.73
C ASP A 96 15.12 11.72 -8.13
N GLY A 97 15.49 10.67 -8.84
CA GLY A 97 14.92 10.37 -10.16
C GLY A 97 13.45 9.90 -10.16
N LEU A 98 12.84 9.67 -9.00
CA LEU A 98 11.41 9.31 -8.87
C LEU A 98 10.53 10.52 -8.52
N GLU A 99 11.08 11.61 -8.06
CA GLU A 99 10.31 12.76 -7.60
C GLU A 99 9.50 13.40 -8.73
N ASP A 100 10.13 13.73 -9.85
CA ASP A 100 9.46 14.31 -11.01
C ASP A 100 8.38 13.40 -11.60
N PRO A 101 8.62 12.08 -11.82
CA PRO A 101 7.56 11.17 -12.22
C PRO A 101 6.37 11.12 -11.25
N LEU A 102 6.61 11.18 -9.94
CA LEU A 102 5.52 11.21 -8.95
C LEU A 102 4.72 12.51 -9.03
N LYS A 103 5.39 13.66 -9.19
CA LYS A 103 4.73 14.95 -9.41
C LYS A 103 3.92 14.96 -10.71
N ALA A 104 4.43 14.37 -11.78
CA ALA A 104 3.71 14.23 -13.05
C ALA A 104 2.46 13.34 -12.93
N LEU A 105 2.41 12.42 -11.98
CA LEU A 105 1.23 11.62 -11.65
C LEU A 105 0.24 12.33 -10.72
N GLY A 106 0.51 13.58 -10.34
CA GLY A 106 -0.40 14.40 -9.53
C GLY A 106 -0.01 14.54 -8.05
N ALA A 107 1.15 14.04 -7.62
CA ALA A 107 1.65 14.31 -6.28
C ALA A 107 2.06 15.79 -6.17
N GLN A 108 1.38 16.56 -5.32
CA GLN A 108 1.71 17.97 -5.09
C GLN A 108 3.03 18.11 -4.35
N THR A 109 3.27 17.29 -3.35
CA THR A 109 4.47 17.27 -2.52
C THR A 109 4.97 15.84 -2.38
N VAL A 110 6.27 15.66 -2.53
CA VAL A 110 6.95 14.38 -2.28
C VAL A 110 7.92 14.62 -1.13
N GLN A 111 7.75 13.89 -0.03
CA GLN A 111 8.62 13.95 1.12
C GLN A 111 9.27 12.58 1.37
N TRP A 112 10.58 12.54 1.31
CA TRP A 112 11.34 11.32 1.65
C TRP A 112 11.43 11.17 3.15
N LEU A 113 10.96 10.03 3.66
CA LEU A 113 11.00 9.76 5.09
C LEU A 113 12.43 9.53 5.57
N SER A 114 12.79 10.17 6.68
CA SER A 114 13.97 9.83 7.45
C SER A 114 13.80 8.47 8.17
N GLY A 115 14.84 7.95 8.80
CA GLY A 115 14.73 6.75 9.63
C GLY A 115 13.72 6.91 10.77
N ALA A 116 13.62 8.09 11.38
CA ALA A 116 12.63 8.41 12.39
C ALA A 116 11.22 8.46 11.79
N GLY A 117 11.04 9.16 10.66
CA GLY A 117 9.74 9.20 9.97
C GLY A 117 9.27 7.82 9.52
N MET A 118 10.17 6.94 9.10
CA MET A 118 9.84 5.55 8.79
C MET A 118 9.41 4.78 10.04
N ALA A 119 10.10 4.98 11.17
CA ALA A 119 9.74 4.37 12.45
C ALA A 119 8.34 4.81 12.90
N GLU A 120 8.01 6.08 12.76
CA GLU A 120 6.70 6.63 13.08
C GLU A 120 5.61 6.10 12.16
N ALA A 121 5.87 6.01 10.86
CA ALA A 121 4.94 5.44 9.89
C ALA A 121 4.66 3.96 10.18
N ILE A 122 5.64 3.18 10.61
CA ILE A 122 5.47 1.80 11.06
C ILE A 122 4.70 1.77 12.39
N ARG A 123 5.08 2.60 13.36
CA ARG A 123 4.44 2.64 14.68
C ARG A 123 2.96 2.97 14.60
N THR A 124 2.59 4.00 13.83
CA THR A 124 1.20 4.36 13.59
C THR A 124 0.44 3.31 12.76
N GLY A 125 1.17 2.49 12.01
CA GLY A 125 0.63 1.29 11.37
C GLY A 125 0.14 0.26 12.35
N PHE A 126 0.93 -0.05 13.39
CA PHE A 126 0.56 -0.97 14.48
C PHE A 126 -0.40 -0.34 15.48
N ASN A 127 -0.17 0.92 15.84
CA ASN A 127 -0.99 1.62 16.83
C ASN A 127 -1.46 2.96 16.27
N PRO A 128 -2.61 3.02 15.61
CA PRO A 128 -3.18 4.26 15.08
C PRO A 128 -3.34 5.37 16.13
N ALA A 129 -3.62 5.02 17.38
CA ALA A 129 -3.78 6.00 18.47
C ALA A 129 -2.47 6.75 18.80
N SER A 130 -1.30 6.23 18.41
CA SER A 130 -0.04 6.96 18.59
C SER A 130 0.12 8.14 17.63
N ALA A 131 -0.68 8.26 16.59
CA ALA A 131 -0.58 9.33 15.61
C ALA A 131 -0.76 10.72 16.25
N ALA A 132 -1.78 10.91 17.10
CA ALA A 132 -2.03 12.18 17.79
C ALA A 132 -0.85 12.62 18.66
N VAL A 133 -0.26 11.70 19.42
CA VAL A 133 0.90 11.97 20.29
C VAL A 133 2.13 12.38 19.48
N LEU A 134 2.39 11.68 18.37
CA LEU A 134 3.53 11.98 17.48
C LEU A 134 3.33 13.33 16.79
N THR A 135 2.13 13.60 16.27
CA THR A 135 1.78 14.88 15.66
C THR A 135 1.97 16.04 16.63
N THR A 136 1.45 15.92 17.84
CA THR A 136 1.63 16.93 18.89
C THR A 136 3.10 17.15 19.22
N GLY A 137 3.88 16.06 19.34
CA GLY A 137 5.31 16.12 19.56
C GLY A 137 6.05 16.93 18.48
N HIS A 138 5.73 16.71 17.22
CA HIS A 138 6.31 17.45 16.09
C HIS A 138 5.92 18.93 16.11
N LEU A 139 4.66 19.24 16.33
CA LEU A 139 4.15 20.61 16.33
C LEU A 139 4.69 21.44 17.51
N THR A 140 4.98 20.81 18.64
CA THR A 140 5.53 21.47 19.83
C THR A 140 7.06 21.48 19.88
N SER A 141 7.73 20.97 18.85
CA SER A 141 9.20 20.86 18.76
C SER A 141 9.86 20.09 19.93
N SER A 142 9.09 19.25 20.63
CA SER A 142 9.57 18.53 21.82
C SER A 142 10.04 17.11 21.51
N ALA A 143 9.91 16.60 20.29
CA ALA A 143 10.20 15.23 19.95
C ALA A 143 11.58 15.05 19.31
N ALA A 144 12.48 14.38 19.99
CA ALA A 144 13.50 13.58 19.33
C ALA A 144 12.74 12.44 18.59
N GLY A 145 12.85 12.35 17.26
CA GLY A 145 12.07 11.38 16.47
C GLY A 145 12.16 9.94 16.98
N LEU A 146 11.17 9.13 16.66
CA LEU A 146 11.05 7.76 17.16
C LEU A 146 12.23 6.88 16.68
N PRO A 147 12.96 6.20 17.55
CA PRO A 147 13.99 5.26 17.12
C PRO A 147 13.36 4.03 16.45
N LEU A 148 14.02 3.48 15.44
CA LEU A 148 13.49 2.32 14.68
C LEU A 148 13.21 1.10 15.57
N ALA A 149 13.97 0.94 16.65
CA ALA A 149 13.74 -0.13 17.63
C ALA A 149 12.37 -0.03 18.35
N ALA A 150 11.77 1.17 18.40
CA ALA A 150 10.46 1.41 19.00
C ALA A 150 9.31 1.43 17.96
N ALA A 151 9.60 1.18 16.69
CA ALA A 151 8.61 1.21 15.60
C ALA A 151 7.61 0.04 15.66
N GLY A 152 8.02 -1.11 16.20
CA GLY A 152 7.19 -2.30 16.26
C GLY A 152 6.05 -2.20 17.28
N PRO A 153 5.17 -3.22 17.31
CA PRO A 153 4.12 -3.28 18.31
C PRO A 153 4.69 -3.52 19.71
N THR A 154 4.07 -2.92 20.71
CA THR A 154 4.42 -3.16 22.12
C THR A 154 3.93 -4.55 22.54
N GLN A 155 2.80 -4.97 22.00
CA GLN A 155 2.18 -6.25 22.26
C GLN A 155 1.61 -6.84 20.96
N ALA A 156 2.05 -8.04 20.62
CA ALA A 156 1.54 -8.77 19.46
C ALA A 156 1.44 -10.27 19.80
N PRO A 157 0.28 -10.73 20.26
CA PRO A 157 0.04 -12.15 20.46
C PRO A 157 0.10 -12.87 19.10
N PRO A 158 0.32 -14.19 19.06
CA PRO A 158 0.25 -14.97 17.84
C PRO A 158 -1.06 -14.67 17.07
N ALA A 159 -0.95 -14.51 15.76
CA ALA A 159 -2.12 -14.23 14.93
C ALA A 159 -3.13 -15.39 15.03
N SER A 160 -4.40 -15.06 15.14
CA SER A 160 -5.45 -16.04 14.90
C SER A 160 -5.52 -16.38 13.41
N PRO A 161 -6.10 -17.52 13.02
CA PRO A 161 -6.23 -17.85 11.60
C PRO A 161 -6.92 -16.76 10.77
N ARG A 162 -7.80 -15.98 11.38
CA ARG A 162 -8.68 -15.04 10.68
C ARG A 162 -8.40 -13.57 10.95
N ALA A 163 -7.60 -13.24 11.96
CA ALA A 163 -7.30 -11.87 12.35
C ALA A 163 -5.92 -11.75 13.00
N TYR A 164 -5.35 -10.57 12.97
CA TYR A 164 -4.12 -10.23 13.69
C TYR A 164 -4.39 -9.13 14.70
N THR A 165 -4.08 -9.42 15.97
CA THR A 165 -4.18 -8.45 17.06
C THR A 165 -2.80 -7.86 17.36
N HIS A 166 -2.73 -6.55 17.46
CA HIS A 166 -1.50 -5.80 17.73
C HIS A 166 -1.82 -4.58 18.58
N ASP A 167 -1.10 -4.41 19.65
CA ASP A 167 -1.37 -3.36 20.65
C ASP A 167 -2.85 -3.35 21.09
N ALA A 168 -3.54 -2.24 20.97
CA ALA A 168 -4.96 -2.07 21.29
C ALA A 168 -5.91 -2.28 20.10
N PHE A 169 -5.43 -2.87 18.99
CA PHE A 169 -6.17 -2.98 17.73
C PHE A 169 -6.21 -4.42 17.22
N THR A 170 -7.20 -4.69 16.38
CA THR A 170 -7.33 -5.95 15.64
C THR A 170 -7.56 -5.65 14.17
N THR A 171 -6.85 -6.37 13.30
CA THR A 171 -6.90 -6.19 11.84
C THR A 171 -7.32 -7.48 11.15
N VAL A 172 -8.13 -7.34 10.12
CA VAL A 172 -8.42 -8.39 9.12
C VAL A 172 -7.88 -7.93 7.78
N SER A 173 -7.13 -8.79 7.13
CA SER A 173 -6.43 -8.50 5.87
C SER A 173 -6.83 -9.45 4.74
N TYR A 174 -6.87 -8.91 3.54
CA TYR A 174 -7.33 -9.56 2.32
C TYR A 174 -6.36 -9.36 1.17
N THR A 175 -6.33 -10.30 0.22
CA THR A 175 -5.95 -9.99 -1.14
C THR A 175 -7.18 -9.57 -1.93
N VAL A 176 -7.01 -8.59 -2.81
CA VAL A 176 -8.08 -8.09 -3.69
C VAL A 176 -7.90 -8.71 -5.06
N LEU A 177 -8.87 -9.50 -5.48
CA LEU A 177 -8.90 -10.06 -6.83
C LEU A 177 -9.52 -9.02 -7.76
N MET A 178 -8.75 -8.64 -8.77
CA MET A 178 -9.19 -7.66 -9.77
C MET A 178 -10.21 -8.31 -10.71
N PRO A 179 -11.27 -7.59 -11.11
CA PRO A 179 -12.26 -8.10 -12.03
C PRO A 179 -11.67 -8.31 -13.44
N GLU A 180 -12.17 -9.31 -14.15
CA GLU A 180 -11.78 -9.58 -15.55
C GLU A 180 -12.23 -8.47 -16.50
N ALA A 181 -13.31 -7.79 -16.18
CA ALA A 181 -13.98 -6.79 -17.04
C ALA A 181 -13.43 -5.36 -16.86
N GLY A 182 -12.23 -5.17 -16.39
CA GLY A 182 -11.63 -3.85 -16.19
C GLY A 182 -12.34 -3.01 -15.10
N THR A 183 -11.73 -1.90 -14.74
CA THR A 183 -12.22 -0.98 -13.71
C THR A 183 -12.25 0.45 -14.24
N VAL A 184 -13.14 1.28 -13.70
CA VAL A 184 -13.17 2.71 -13.97
C VAL A 184 -12.47 3.49 -12.87
N PHE A 185 -12.11 4.75 -13.17
CA PHE A 185 -11.54 5.66 -12.20
C PHE A 185 -12.43 5.75 -10.93
N GLY A 186 -11.82 5.73 -9.76
CA GLY A 186 -12.54 5.79 -8.47
C GLY A 186 -13.10 4.44 -7.97
N SER A 187 -12.97 3.35 -8.73
CA SER A 187 -13.50 2.03 -8.33
C SER A 187 -12.94 1.52 -7.00
N LEU A 188 -11.72 1.91 -6.63
CA LEU A 188 -11.08 1.53 -5.36
C LEU A 188 -11.55 2.38 -4.16
N GLY A 189 -12.22 3.52 -4.40
CA GLY A 189 -12.70 4.42 -3.36
C GLY A 189 -13.50 3.74 -2.25
N PRO A 190 -14.47 2.87 -2.55
CA PRO A 190 -15.25 2.18 -1.53
C PRO A 190 -14.42 1.33 -0.55
N LEU A 191 -13.26 0.83 -0.98
CA LEU A 191 -12.35 0.07 -0.11
C LEU A 191 -11.69 0.94 0.97
N LEU A 192 -11.62 2.26 0.74
CA LEU A 192 -11.05 3.24 1.65
C LEU A 192 -12.11 4.07 2.40
N ALA A 193 -13.38 3.90 2.05
CA ALA A 193 -14.48 4.66 2.66
C ALA A 193 -14.76 4.18 4.08
N VAL A 194 -14.30 4.93 5.08
CA VAL A 194 -14.57 4.69 6.50
C VAL A 194 -15.96 5.20 6.85
N LYS A 195 -16.75 4.40 7.57
CA LYS A 195 -18.13 4.75 7.99
C LYS A 195 -18.30 4.91 9.49
N THR A 196 -17.30 4.51 10.26
CA THR A 196 -17.35 4.53 11.72
C THR A 196 -16.07 5.18 12.24
N ALA A 197 -16.20 6.21 13.08
CA ALA A 197 -15.05 6.84 13.72
C ALA A 197 -14.24 5.80 14.50
N GLY A 198 -12.91 5.79 14.33
CA GLY A 198 -12.02 4.77 14.92
C GLY A 198 -11.73 3.54 14.04
N GLU A 199 -12.52 3.30 12.98
CA GLU A 199 -12.16 2.33 11.95
C GLU A 199 -11.04 2.89 11.06
N ARG A 200 -10.10 2.06 10.70
CA ARG A 200 -9.08 2.39 9.69
C ARG A 200 -9.12 1.37 8.56
N ARG A 201 -9.02 1.86 7.35
CA ARG A 201 -8.89 1.05 6.14
C ARG A 201 -7.56 1.29 5.47
N CYS A 202 -6.97 0.24 4.94
CA CYS A 202 -5.71 0.28 4.19
C CYS A 202 -5.91 -0.39 2.83
N LEU A 203 -5.27 0.17 1.82
CA LEU A 203 -5.19 -0.41 0.49
C LEU A 203 -3.75 -0.32 0.01
N ALA A 204 -3.14 -1.44 -0.28
CA ALA A 204 -1.78 -1.50 -0.80
C ALA A 204 -1.75 -2.15 -2.18
N ILE A 205 -1.03 -1.54 -3.10
CA ILE A 205 -0.78 -2.08 -4.44
C ILE A 205 0.72 -2.32 -4.57
N HIS A 206 1.09 -3.57 -4.76
CA HIS A 206 2.48 -3.99 -4.91
C HIS A 206 2.78 -4.27 -6.37
N TYR A 207 3.76 -3.61 -6.93
CA TYR A 207 4.24 -3.79 -8.29
C TYR A 207 5.62 -4.47 -8.25
N GLU A 208 5.75 -5.59 -8.94
CA GLU A 208 7.03 -6.29 -9.16
C GLU A 208 7.41 -6.15 -10.63
N VAL A 209 8.54 -5.50 -10.89
CA VAL A 209 9.08 -5.38 -12.25
C VAL A 209 9.81 -6.68 -12.57
N MET A 210 9.39 -7.36 -13.63
CA MET A 210 10.03 -8.59 -14.06
C MET A 210 11.29 -8.26 -14.89
N ASP A 211 12.38 -8.95 -14.57
CA ASP A 211 13.56 -8.98 -15.42
C ASP A 211 13.19 -9.42 -16.86
N ALA A 212 13.82 -8.82 -17.87
CA ALA A 212 13.50 -9.03 -19.27
C ALA A 212 13.56 -10.52 -19.69
N ARG A 213 14.51 -11.29 -19.16
CA ARG A 213 14.62 -12.73 -19.43
C ARG A 213 13.48 -13.54 -18.82
N ARG A 214 13.01 -13.16 -17.61
CA ARG A 214 11.86 -13.77 -16.95
C ARG A 214 10.56 -13.34 -17.64
N ALA A 215 10.47 -12.08 -18.05
CA ALA A 215 9.37 -11.56 -18.81
C ALA A 215 9.17 -12.33 -20.11
N LEU A 216 10.24 -12.52 -20.89
CA LEU A 216 10.20 -13.25 -22.15
C LEU A 216 9.75 -14.71 -21.95
N ARG A 217 10.31 -15.42 -20.98
CA ARG A 217 9.91 -16.79 -20.63
C ARG A 217 8.44 -16.88 -20.17
N ALA A 218 7.97 -15.91 -19.40
CA ALA A 218 6.58 -15.87 -18.94
C ALA A 218 5.61 -15.67 -20.12
N VAL A 219 5.93 -14.79 -21.06
CA VAL A 219 5.13 -14.53 -22.26
C VAL A 219 5.10 -15.76 -23.17
N GLN A 220 6.23 -16.37 -23.41
CA GLN A 220 6.32 -17.60 -24.20
C GLN A 220 5.53 -18.75 -23.57
N GLY A 221 5.63 -18.89 -22.24
CA GLY A 221 4.84 -19.88 -21.48
C GLY A 221 3.34 -19.64 -21.55
N ASN A 222 2.90 -18.38 -21.42
CA ASN A 222 1.49 -18.02 -21.53
C ASN A 222 0.96 -18.26 -22.95
N ARG A 223 1.72 -17.87 -23.97
CA ARG A 223 1.35 -18.13 -25.38
C ARG A 223 1.24 -19.63 -25.67
N PHE A 224 2.19 -20.42 -25.18
CA PHE A 224 2.17 -21.87 -25.35
C PHE A 224 0.90 -22.47 -24.71
N ARG A 225 0.57 -22.09 -23.47
CA ARG A 225 -0.66 -22.54 -22.79
C ARG A 225 -1.91 -22.12 -23.54
N ALA A 226 -2.01 -20.86 -23.97
CA ALA A 226 -3.16 -20.37 -24.73
C ALA A 226 -3.35 -21.14 -26.05
N ASN A 227 -2.25 -21.37 -26.79
CA ASN A 227 -2.33 -22.16 -28.03
C ASN A 227 -2.73 -23.62 -27.78
N VAL A 228 -2.09 -24.28 -26.80
CA VAL A 228 -2.44 -25.67 -26.42
C VAL A 228 -3.91 -25.80 -26.01
N MET A 229 -4.43 -24.83 -25.21
CA MET A 229 -5.84 -24.81 -24.81
C MET A 229 -6.77 -24.59 -25.99
N THR A 230 -6.44 -23.69 -26.90
CA THR A 230 -7.23 -23.42 -28.10
C THR A 230 -7.24 -24.62 -29.02
N ASP A 231 -6.08 -25.25 -29.27
CA ASP A 231 -5.95 -26.43 -30.11
C ASP A 231 -6.67 -27.64 -29.49
N TRP A 232 -6.57 -27.80 -28.16
CA TRP A 232 -7.29 -28.86 -27.45
C TRP A 232 -8.82 -28.68 -27.52
N LYS A 233 -9.31 -27.45 -27.30
CA LYS A 233 -10.76 -27.14 -27.41
C LYS A 233 -11.26 -27.36 -28.83
N SER A 234 -10.52 -26.90 -29.84
CA SER A 234 -10.90 -27.08 -31.24
C SER A 234 -10.92 -28.55 -31.65
N SER A 235 -9.94 -29.35 -31.19
CA SER A 235 -9.86 -30.78 -31.47
C SER A 235 -11.00 -31.61 -30.82
N LYS A 236 -11.59 -31.06 -29.73
CA LYS A 236 -12.72 -31.68 -29.02
C LYS A 236 -14.09 -31.11 -29.43
N GLY A 237 -14.14 -30.21 -30.41
CA GLY A 237 -15.38 -29.59 -30.89
C GLY A 237 -16.01 -28.58 -29.93
N PHE A 238 -15.27 -28.09 -28.93
CA PHE A 238 -15.74 -27.02 -28.06
C PHE A 238 -15.64 -25.67 -28.74
N ALA A 239 -16.69 -24.87 -28.67
CA ALA A 239 -16.67 -23.51 -29.18
C ALA A 239 -15.70 -22.66 -28.35
N THR A 240 -14.86 -21.86 -29.04
CA THR A 240 -14.04 -20.82 -28.41
C THR A 240 -14.95 -19.76 -27.79
N THR A 241 -14.73 -19.43 -26.54
CA THR A 241 -15.49 -18.39 -25.87
C THR A 241 -14.86 -17.02 -26.11
N ALA A 242 -15.63 -15.94 -25.97
CA ALA A 242 -15.11 -14.56 -26.04
C ALA A 242 -14.03 -14.29 -24.95
N ALA A 243 -13.98 -15.09 -23.88
CA ALA A 243 -12.93 -15.06 -22.90
C ALA A 243 -11.61 -15.63 -23.45
N ASP A 244 -11.67 -16.76 -24.15
CA ASP A 244 -10.49 -17.39 -24.80
C ASP A 244 -9.88 -16.45 -25.86
N GLU A 245 -10.72 -15.77 -26.64
CA GLU A 245 -10.27 -14.80 -27.66
C GLU A 245 -9.59 -13.58 -27.05
N ARG A 246 -10.12 -13.08 -25.91
CA ARG A 246 -9.50 -11.98 -25.15
C ARG A 246 -8.17 -12.38 -24.57
N GLU A 247 -8.06 -13.58 -24.00
CA GLU A 247 -6.82 -14.11 -23.46
C GLU A 247 -5.74 -14.26 -24.56
N ALA A 248 -6.10 -14.83 -25.70
CA ALA A 248 -5.21 -14.98 -26.85
C ALA A 248 -4.75 -13.63 -27.42
N THR A 249 -5.67 -12.66 -27.53
CA THR A 249 -5.35 -11.31 -27.99
C THR A 249 -4.46 -10.57 -27.01
N GLY A 250 -4.74 -10.69 -25.70
CA GLY A 250 -3.93 -10.14 -24.63
C GLY A 250 -2.51 -10.71 -24.61
N ALA A 251 -2.35 -12.01 -24.80
CA ALA A 251 -1.04 -12.66 -24.87
C ALA A 251 -0.21 -12.16 -26.06
N LYS A 252 -0.82 -11.98 -27.24
CA LYS A 252 -0.16 -11.41 -28.42
C LYS A 252 0.24 -9.94 -28.22
N ALA A 253 -0.63 -9.14 -27.59
CA ALA A 253 -0.34 -7.74 -27.29
C ALA A 253 0.83 -7.63 -26.29
N GLN A 254 0.86 -8.49 -25.28
CA GLN A 254 1.95 -8.55 -24.29
C GLN A 254 3.28 -8.95 -24.94
N GLU A 255 3.28 -9.91 -25.86
CA GLU A 255 4.48 -10.32 -26.63
C GLU A 255 5.03 -9.15 -27.45
N ARG A 256 4.16 -8.44 -28.18
CA ARG A 256 4.54 -7.25 -28.96
C ARG A 256 5.14 -6.16 -28.07
N ALA A 257 4.55 -5.91 -26.90
CA ALA A 257 5.04 -4.92 -25.97
C ALA A 257 6.44 -5.29 -25.44
N VAL A 258 6.66 -6.56 -25.09
CA VAL A 258 7.99 -7.03 -24.64
C VAL A 258 9.00 -6.95 -25.78
N ALA A 259 8.64 -7.32 -27.00
CA ALA A 259 9.50 -7.18 -28.18
C ALA A 259 9.84 -5.70 -28.50
N ALA A 260 8.96 -4.78 -28.18
CA ALA A 260 9.20 -3.33 -28.26
C ALA A 260 10.00 -2.76 -27.08
N GLY A 261 10.53 -3.61 -26.19
CA GLY A 261 11.36 -3.21 -25.04
C GLY A 261 10.59 -2.82 -23.79
N HIS A 262 9.27 -3.03 -23.71
CA HIS A 262 8.50 -2.81 -22.50
C HIS A 262 8.77 -3.90 -21.45
N SER A 263 8.72 -3.53 -20.19
CA SER A 263 8.84 -4.47 -19.08
C SER A 263 7.48 -5.02 -18.68
N ILE A 264 7.43 -6.26 -18.24
CA ILE A 264 6.25 -6.82 -17.60
C ILE A 264 6.28 -6.45 -16.13
N VAL A 265 5.14 -5.99 -15.65
CA VAL A 265 4.91 -5.70 -14.25
C VAL A 265 3.84 -6.66 -13.73
N ARG A 266 4.17 -7.38 -12.68
CA ARG A 266 3.16 -8.09 -11.88
C ARG A 266 2.66 -7.15 -10.80
N TYR A 267 1.38 -7.24 -10.49
CA TYR A 267 0.84 -6.50 -9.37
C TYR A 267 0.03 -7.42 -8.46
N ALA A 268 -0.05 -7.05 -7.20
CA ALA A 268 -0.94 -7.66 -6.21
C ALA A 268 -1.56 -6.54 -5.39
N VAL A 269 -2.81 -6.70 -5.02
CA VAL A 269 -3.55 -5.71 -4.24
C VAL A 269 -3.95 -6.33 -2.92
N ALA A 270 -3.66 -5.64 -1.83
CA ALA A 270 -4.07 -5.99 -0.49
C ALA A 270 -4.99 -4.93 0.08
N ALA A 271 -5.98 -5.35 0.85
CA ALA A 271 -6.84 -4.45 1.62
C ALA A 271 -6.90 -4.94 3.07
N ALA A 272 -7.11 -4.00 3.99
CA ALA A 272 -7.26 -4.34 5.39
C ALA A 272 -8.23 -3.39 6.10
N VAL A 273 -8.89 -3.90 7.12
CA VAL A 273 -9.67 -3.12 8.09
C VAL A 273 -9.11 -3.34 9.48
N THR A 274 -8.85 -2.25 10.19
CA THR A 274 -8.32 -2.24 11.56
C THR A 274 -9.31 -1.50 12.46
N VAL A 275 -9.62 -2.09 13.60
CA VAL A 275 -10.52 -1.53 14.61
C VAL A 275 -9.94 -1.66 16.02
N PRO A 276 -10.38 -0.88 16.99
CA PRO A 276 -10.04 -1.08 18.40
C PRO A 276 -10.35 -2.52 18.84
N ARG A 277 -9.50 -3.11 19.67
CA ARG A 277 -9.59 -4.51 20.09
C ARG A 277 -10.90 -4.88 20.78
N HIS A 278 -11.58 -3.91 21.42
CA HIS A 278 -12.86 -4.14 22.08
C HIS A 278 -14.06 -4.13 21.13
N TRP A 279 -13.84 -3.84 19.83
CA TRP A 279 -14.90 -3.91 18.82
C TRP A 279 -14.91 -5.30 18.16
N ASN A 280 -16.08 -5.66 17.60
CA ASN A 280 -16.21 -6.86 16.80
C ASN A 280 -15.62 -6.63 15.40
N VAL A 281 -14.40 -7.07 15.18
CA VAL A 281 -13.71 -6.89 13.89
C VAL A 281 -14.42 -7.58 12.72
N GLU A 282 -15.19 -8.64 12.97
CA GLU A 282 -15.92 -9.38 11.91
C GLU A 282 -17.04 -8.52 11.31
N ASP A 283 -17.70 -7.67 12.08
CA ASP A 283 -18.73 -6.75 11.56
C ASP A 283 -18.13 -5.73 10.58
N HIS A 284 -16.92 -5.24 10.88
CA HIS A 284 -16.19 -4.31 10.02
C HIS A 284 -15.59 -5.00 8.80
N ALA A 285 -15.14 -6.24 8.97
CA ALA A 285 -14.70 -7.10 7.88
C ALA A 285 -15.83 -7.35 6.87
N ALA A 286 -17.01 -7.73 7.37
CA ALA A 286 -18.19 -7.94 6.52
C ALA A 286 -18.62 -6.66 5.77
N ARG A 287 -18.49 -5.48 6.41
CA ARG A 287 -18.76 -4.19 5.74
C ARG A 287 -17.75 -3.93 4.60
N LEU A 288 -16.46 -4.18 4.83
CA LEU A 288 -15.44 -4.05 3.80
C LEU A 288 -15.71 -5.00 2.62
N GLU A 289 -16.09 -6.24 2.90
CA GLU A 289 -16.48 -7.23 1.89
C GLU A 289 -17.72 -6.75 1.11
N HIS A 290 -18.71 -6.18 1.79
CA HIS A 290 -19.90 -5.61 1.17
C HIS A 290 -19.56 -4.39 0.28
N ASP A 291 -18.71 -3.48 0.75
CA ASP A 291 -18.28 -2.30 -0.01
C ASP A 291 -17.47 -2.68 -1.27
N ALA A 292 -16.79 -3.81 -1.25
CA ALA A 292 -16.09 -4.38 -2.41
C ALA A 292 -17.02 -5.08 -3.39
N ALA A 293 -18.16 -5.61 -2.89
CA ALA A 293 -19.05 -6.48 -3.67
C ALA A 293 -19.54 -5.82 -4.95
N GLY A 294 -19.63 -6.61 -6.01
CA GLY A 294 -20.01 -6.14 -7.35
C GLY A 294 -18.90 -5.51 -8.19
N ARG A 295 -17.74 -5.19 -7.58
CA ARG A 295 -16.56 -4.64 -8.28
C ARG A 295 -15.31 -5.49 -8.08
N PHE A 296 -15.07 -5.93 -6.85
CA PHE A 296 -13.89 -6.69 -6.45
C PHE A 296 -14.30 -7.90 -5.63
N ARG A 297 -13.49 -8.93 -5.68
CA ARG A 297 -13.60 -10.07 -4.78
C ARG A 297 -12.48 -9.99 -3.76
N LEU A 298 -12.82 -9.91 -2.48
CA LEU A 298 -11.88 -10.00 -1.39
C LEU A 298 -11.67 -11.45 -1.00
N LEU A 299 -10.43 -11.88 -0.93
CA LEU A 299 -10.05 -13.18 -0.41
C LEU A 299 -9.27 -12.97 0.88
N ARG A 300 -9.86 -13.37 2.00
CA ARG A 300 -9.23 -13.32 3.31
C ARG A 300 -8.04 -14.28 3.35
N LEU A 301 -6.87 -13.77 3.72
CA LEU A 301 -5.66 -14.60 3.79
C LEU A 301 -5.60 -15.26 5.18
N GLU A 302 -6.39 -16.31 5.33
CA GLU A 302 -6.41 -17.12 6.55
C GLU A 302 -5.03 -17.75 6.79
N LEU A 303 -4.67 -17.93 8.06
CA LEU A 303 -3.37 -18.43 8.52
C LEU A 303 -2.14 -17.54 8.22
N ALA A 304 -2.33 -16.42 7.51
CA ALA A 304 -1.26 -15.48 7.13
C ALA A 304 -1.63 -14.01 7.47
N GLN A 305 -2.43 -13.81 8.51
CA GLN A 305 -2.97 -12.49 8.84
C GLN A 305 -1.90 -11.51 9.32
N ASP A 306 -0.87 -11.96 10.03
CA ASP A 306 0.28 -11.17 10.47
C ASP A 306 1.13 -10.66 9.30
N SER A 307 1.52 -11.56 8.40
CA SER A 307 2.33 -11.22 7.24
C SER A 307 1.55 -10.39 6.22
N THR A 308 0.25 -10.64 6.09
CA THR A 308 -0.62 -9.83 5.24
C THR A 308 -0.87 -8.45 5.82
N PHE A 309 -1.01 -8.34 7.15
CA PHE A 309 -1.06 -7.04 7.82
C PHE A 309 0.17 -6.19 7.48
N VAL A 310 1.37 -6.75 7.59
CA VAL A 310 2.60 -6.04 7.23
C VAL A 310 2.55 -5.53 5.79
N SER A 311 2.09 -6.35 4.86
CA SER A 311 1.98 -5.98 3.45
C SER A 311 0.89 -4.94 3.18
N ALA A 312 -0.25 -5.02 3.89
CA ALA A 312 -1.42 -4.18 3.64
C ALA A 312 -1.39 -2.84 4.40
N CYS A 313 -0.71 -2.77 5.56
CA CYS A 313 -0.83 -1.64 6.48
C CYS A 313 0.48 -0.90 6.75
N LEU A 314 1.65 -1.47 6.39
CA LEU A 314 2.95 -0.89 6.68
C LEU A 314 3.71 -0.50 5.41
N PRO A 315 4.37 0.67 5.38
CA PRO A 315 5.11 1.14 4.20
C PRO A 315 6.48 0.49 4.06
N VAL A 316 6.58 -0.84 4.23
CA VAL A 316 7.85 -1.59 4.21
C VAL A 316 8.15 -2.28 2.87
N GLY A 317 7.21 -2.26 1.92
CA GLY A 317 7.43 -2.75 0.56
C GLY A 317 7.67 -4.26 0.41
N ILE A 318 7.28 -5.07 1.39
CA ILE A 318 7.52 -6.53 1.38
C ILE A 318 6.67 -7.24 0.32
N GLY A 319 5.48 -6.71 0.02
CA GLY A 319 4.51 -7.37 -0.86
C GLY A 319 3.77 -8.53 -0.18
N LEU A 320 2.79 -9.09 -0.86
CA LEU A 320 2.02 -10.21 -0.32
C LEU A 320 2.89 -11.46 -0.20
N PRO A 321 2.67 -12.28 0.84
CA PRO A 321 3.34 -13.57 0.95
C PRO A 321 3.02 -14.42 -0.29
N ARG A 322 4.06 -14.94 -0.93
CA ARG A 322 3.87 -15.88 -2.03
C ARG A 322 3.36 -17.19 -1.45
N LEU A 323 2.11 -17.51 -1.66
CA LEU A 323 1.63 -18.87 -1.47
C LEU A 323 2.46 -19.74 -2.44
N ARG A 324 3.37 -20.54 -1.90
CA ARG A 324 3.92 -21.66 -2.66
C ARG A 324 2.75 -22.62 -2.84
N VAL A 325 2.13 -22.57 -4.02
CA VAL A 325 1.24 -23.64 -4.44
C VAL A 325 2.14 -24.87 -4.50
N GLY A 326 2.09 -25.70 -3.45
CA GLY A 326 2.68 -26.99 -3.49
C GLY A 326 2.03 -27.72 -4.66
N VAL A 327 2.85 -28.17 -5.60
CA VAL A 327 2.42 -29.17 -6.57
C VAL A 327 2.12 -30.40 -5.73
N LEU A 328 0.82 -30.69 -5.51
CA LEU A 328 0.34 -31.97 -5.09
C LEU A 328 0.47 -32.95 -6.25
#